data_5d7d9a1075d82fc4b9d82c3d5e39fbab
#
_entry.id   5d7d9a1075d82fc4b9d82c3d5e39fbab
#
_cell.length_a   1.000
_cell.length_b   1.000
_cell.length_c   1.000
_cell.angle_alpha   90.00
_cell.angle_beta   90.00
_cell.angle_gamma   90.00
#
_symmetry.space_group_name_H-M   'P 1'
#
loop_
_entity.id
_entity.type
_entity.pdbx_description
1 polymer ?
#
loop_
_entity_poly.entity_id
_entity_poly.type
_entity_poly.pdbx_seq_one_letter_code
_entity_poly.pdbx_strand_id
1 'polypeptide(L)'
;MAQATAERNRVGVNVNTPTERLHVNGTARIQTLPKDGEGVTTSAAGAYDARKANLFKGKRVIVADAQGVFGSMPGVWPLFFYFPGYVMPTDVAAPEYDGNEFIIDLHKIYRERFVPSLAATIVPATASPSSTALPVEQAADLGFFVTYYDNTVIKDVAIDDTGILTYKLVNVPAIVTDKTYMNIVFKRL
;
A
#
# COMPACT_ATOMS: atom_id res chain seq x y z
N MET A 1 -7.91 -26.04 -28.64
CA MET A 1 -6.89 -25.52 -29.57
C MET A 1 -6.75 -24.02 -29.37
N ALA A 2 -5.52 -23.51 -29.37
CA ALA A 2 -5.31 -22.06 -29.40
C ALA A 2 -5.61 -21.58 -30.83
N GLN A 3 -6.51 -20.64 -31.00
CA GLN A 3 -6.89 -20.15 -32.33
C GLN A 3 -6.35 -18.70 -32.47
N ALA A 4 -5.51 -18.49 -33.48
CA ALA A 4 -5.15 -17.15 -33.93
C ALA A 4 -6.31 -16.56 -34.73
N THR A 5 -6.91 -15.48 -34.29
CA THR A 5 -7.99 -14.80 -35.03
C THR A 5 -7.41 -13.81 -36.06
N ALA A 6 -8.21 -13.47 -37.08
CA ALA A 6 -7.82 -12.54 -38.15
C ALA A 6 -7.50 -11.11 -37.68
N GLU A 7 -7.81 -10.78 -36.45
CA GLU A 7 -7.30 -9.58 -35.77
C GLU A 7 -5.86 -9.83 -35.33
N ARG A 8 -4.96 -9.38 -36.18
CA ARG A 8 -3.52 -9.58 -36.11
C ARG A 8 -2.95 -9.45 -34.70
N ASN A 9 -2.25 -10.49 -34.23
CA ASN A 9 -1.47 -10.57 -33.00
C ASN A 9 -2.23 -10.88 -31.68
N ARG A 10 -3.40 -11.52 -31.73
CA ARG A 10 -4.08 -12.00 -30.52
C ARG A 10 -4.25 -13.52 -30.57
N VAL A 11 -4.08 -14.16 -29.42
CA VAL A 11 -4.32 -15.59 -29.22
C VAL A 11 -5.43 -15.76 -28.20
N GLY A 12 -6.50 -16.41 -28.59
CA GLY A 12 -7.59 -16.83 -27.69
C GLY A 12 -7.45 -18.29 -27.31
N VAL A 13 -7.60 -18.62 -26.06
CA VAL A 13 -7.77 -19.98 -25.56
C VAL A 13 -9.18 -20.09 -25.01
N ASN A 14 -10.04 -20.85 -25.67
CA ASN A 14 -11.48 -20.94 -25.35
C ASN A 14 -12.20 -19.56 -25.42
N VAL A 15 -11.75 -18.70 -26.34
CA VAL A 15 -12.32 -17.35 -26.61
C VAL A 15 -12.29 -17.11 -28.11
N ASN A 16 -13.44 -16.78 -28.72
CA ASN A 16 -13.55 -16.52 -30.16
C ASN A 16 -13.14 -15.08 -30.54
N THR A 17 -13.31 -14.12 -29.62
CA THR A 17 -13.00 -12.70 -29.81
C THR A 17 -12.07 -12.20 -28.68
N PRO A 18 -10.77 -12.52 -28.76
CA PRO A 18 -9.83 -12.11 -27.71
C PRO A 18 -9.67 -10.58 -27.67
N THR A 19 -9.80 -10.00 -26.48
CA THR A 19 -9.62 -8.57 -26.21
C THR A 19 -8.16 -8.22 -25.95
N GLU A 20 -7.36 -9.18 -25.48
CA GLU A 20 -5.95 -9.04 -25.17
C GLU A 20 -5.07 -9.90 -26.09
N ARG A 21 -3.75 -9.65 -26.12
CA ARG A 21 -2.81 -10.44 -26.95
C ARG A 21 -2.84 -11.92 -26.61
N LEU A 22 -3.02 -12.26 -25.35
CA LEU A 22 -3.35 -13.61 -24.88
C LEU A 22 -4.58 -13.51 -23.99
N HIS A 23 -5.70 -14.05 -24.46
CA HIS A 23 -6.95 -14.09 -23.69
C HIS A 23 -7.34 -15.54 -23.44
N VAL A 24 -7.36 -15.94 -22.17
CA VAL A 24 -7.70 -17.32 -21.75
C VAL A 24 -9.01 -17.26 -20.97
N ASN A 25 -10.05 -17.93 -21.47
CA ASN A 25 -11.27 -18.18 -20.70
C ASN A 25 -11.13 -19.52 -20.00
N GLY A 26 -10.58 -19.51 -18.79
CA GLY A 26 -10.26 -20.69 -18.00
C GLY A 26 -9.03 -20.49 -17.13
N THR A 27 -8.39 -21.58 -16.74
CA THR A 27 -7.18 -21.57 -15.92
C THR A 27 -5.92 -21.64 -16.78
N ALA A 28 -4.86 -20.95 -16.36
CA ALA A 28 -3.53 -21.07 -16.94
C ALA A 28 -2.56 -21.70 -15.91
N ARG A 29 -1.70 -22.62 -16.37
CA ARG A 29 -0.62 -23.19 -15.56
C ARG A 29 0.71 -22.90 -16.24
N ILE A 30 1.59 -22.22 -15.53
CA ILE A 30 2.98 -22.06 -15.94
C ILE A 30 3.82 -22.99 -15.06
N GLN A 31 4.43 -24.00 -15.69
CA GLN A 31 5.26 -24.97 -15.01
C GLN A 31 6.71 -24.51 -15.05
N THR A 32 7.42 -24.63 -13.94
CA THR A 32 8.85 -24.34 -13.85
C THR A 32 9.22 -22.88 -14.17
N LEU A 33 8.76 -21.96 -13.31
CA LEU A 33 9.25 -20.58 -13.34
C LEU A 33 10.71 -20.53 -12.82
N PRO A 34 11.57 -19.66 -13.36
CA PRO A 34 12.92 -19.50 -12.87
C PRO A 34 12.92 -18.97 -11.44
N LYS A 35 13.85 -19.46 -10.62
CA LYS A 35 14.10 -18.97 -9.27
C LYS A 35 15.05 -17.79 -9.29
N ASP A 36 15.07 -17.00 -8.22
CA ASP A 36 16.01 -15.89 -8.07
C ASP A 36 17.45 -16.40 -8.16
N GLY A 37 18.27 -15.78 -9.02
CA GLY A 37 19.63 -16.21 -9.31
C GLY A 37 19.76 -17.31 -10.39
N GLU A 38 18.66 -17.86 -10.94
CA GLU A 38 18.71 -18.84 -12.00
C GLU A 38 18.96 -18.20 -13.38
N GLY A 39 19.80 -18.83 -14.23
CA GLY A 39 20.09 -18.33 -15.57
C GLY A 39 18.90 -18.42 -16.51
N VAL A 40 18.57 -17.32 -17.18
CA VAL A 40 17.45 -17.21 -18.11
C VAL A 40 17.91 -16.94 -19.55
N THR A 41 17.12 -17.41 -20.52
CA THR A 41 17.43 -17.23 -21.95
C THR A 41 17.14 -15.82 -22.49
N THR A 42 16.73 -14.90 -21.65
CA THR A 42 16.55 -13.50 -22.01
C THR A 42 17.78 -12.71 -21.53
N SER A 43 18.54 -12.13 -22.46
CA SER A 43 19.68 -11.27 -22.12
C SER A 43 19.22 -9.98 -21.39
N ALA A 44 20.13 -9.26 -20.79
CA ALA A 44 19.86 -7.97 -20.14
C ALA A 44 19.25 -6.92 -21.12
N ALA A 45 19.52 -7.06 -22.42
CA ALA A 45 18.94 -6.23 -23.49
C ALA A 45 17.59 -6.77 -24.03
N GLY A 46 17.05 -7.86 -23.47
CA GLY A 46 15.77 -8.44 -23.87
C GLY A 46 15.85 -9.40 -25.07
N ALA A 47 17.04 -9.67 -25.64
CA ALA A 47 17.22 -10.63 -26.73
C ALA A 47 17.40 -12.07 -26.23
N TYR A 48 17.22 -13.04 -27.12
CA TYR A 48 17.47 -14.44 -26.81
C TYR A 48 18.97 -14.72 -26.58
N ASP A 49 19.32 -15.38 -25.50
CA ASP A 49 20.67 -15.83 -25.17
C ASP A 49 20.66 -17.28 -24.67
N ALA A 50 21.13 -18.19 -25.52
CA ALA A 50 21.23 -19.61 -25.19
C ALA A 50 22.21 -19.91 -24.04
N ARG A 51 23.16 -19.02 -23.78
CA ARG A 51 24.16 -19.17 -22.70
C ARG A 51 23.58 -18.95 -21.31
N LYS A 52 22.37 -18.35 -21.23
CA LYS A 52 21.70 -18.03 -19.98
C LYS A 52 22.57 -17.18 -19.04
N ALA A 53 23.36 -16.26 -19.60
CA ALA A 53 24.29 -15.43 -18.84
C ALA A 53 23.56 -14.40 -17.94
N ASN A 54 22.34 -14.03 -18.29
CA ASN A 54 21.52 -13.17 -17.47
C ASN A 54 20.81 -13.98 -16.37
N LEU A 55 20.94 -13.52 -15.12
CA LEU A 55 20.30 -14.15 -13.97
C LEU A 55 18.93 -13.54 -13.72
N PHE A 56 17.93 -14.41 -13.48
CA PHE A 56 16.63 -13.95 -13.04
C PHE A 56 16.73 -13.26 -11.70
N LYS A 57 16.20 -12.05 -11.62
CA LYS A 57 16.04 -11.28 -10.37
C LYS A 57 14.62 -10.77 -10.31
N GLY A 58 13.85 -11.29 -9.35
CA GLY A 58 12.47 -10.88 -9.14
C GLY A 58 12.41 -9.42 -8.71
N LYS A 59 11.88 -8.53 -9.57
CA LYS A 59 11.71 -7.10 -9.30
C LYS A 59 10.25 -6.65 -9.29
N ARG A 60 9.35 -7.47 -9.81
CA ARG A 60 7.93 -7.12 -10.00
C ARG A 60 7.04 -8.32 -9.67
N VAL A 61 5.86 -8.01 -9.17
CA VAL A 61 4.79 -9.00 -8.95
C VAL A 61 3.77 -8.85 -10.07
N ILE A 62 3.27 -9.98 -10.56
CA ILE A 62 2.16 -10.02 -11.51
C ILE A 62 0.87 -10.01 -10.70
N VAL A 63 -0.01 -9.09 -11.02
CA VAL A 63 -1.34 -8.92 -10.43
C VAL A 63 -2.40 -8.93 -11.53
N ALA A 64 -3.64 -9.19 -11.19
CA ALA A 64 -4.76 -9.07 -12.12
C ALA A 64 -5.68 -7.94 -11.64
N ASP A 65 -6.29 -7.21 -12.59
CA ASP A 65 -7.39 -6.31 -12.30
C ASP A 65 -8.72 -7.06 -12.10
N ALA A 66 -9.81 -6.32 -11.89
CA ALA A 66 -11.14 -6.90 -11.69
C ALA A 66 -11.67 -7.66 -12.93
N GLN A 67 -11.11 -7.41 -14.11
CA GLN A 67 -11.43 -8.06 -15.38
C GLN A 67 -10.50 -9.24 -15.69
N GLY A 68 -9.52 -9.52 -14.81
CA GLY A 68 -8.53 -10.58 -14.97
C GLY A 68 -7.36 -10.21 -15.89
N VAL A 69 -7.19 -8.96 -16.27
CA VAL A 69 -6.05 -8.51 -17.08
C VAL A 69 -4.80 -8.45 -16.22
N PHE A 70 -3.73 -9.12 -16.66
CA PHE A 70 -2.47 -9.16 -15.93
C PHE A 70 -1.68 -7.85 -16.09
N GLY A 71 -1.32 -7.29 -14.96
CA GLY A 71 -0.40 -6.17 -14.84
C GLY A 71 0.80 -6.53 -13.97
N SER A 72 1.74 -5.61 -13.81
CA SER A 72 2.86 -5.80 -12.91
C SER A 72 3.11 -4.56 -12.06
N MET A 73 3.44 -4.78 -10.79
CA MET A 73 3.77 -3.71 -9.84
C MET A 73 5.10 -3.98 -9.12
N PRO A 74 5.83 -2.95 -8.67
CA PRO A 74 7.04 -3.12 -7.88
C PRO A 74 6.70 -3.65 -6.49
N GLY A 75 7.10 -4.88 -6.18
CA GLY A 75 6.89 -5.47 -4.86
C GLY A 75 5.43 -5.81 -4.54
N VAL A 76 5.22 -6.32 -3.34
CA VAL A 76 3.89 -6.58 -2.74
C VAL A 76 3.74 -5.69 -1.52
N TRP A 77 2.74 -4.84 -1.52
CA TRP A 77 2.36 -4.13 -0.31
C TRP A 77 1.60 -5.08 0.63
N PRO A 78 1.83 -4.99 1.92
CA PRO A 78 1.02 -5.75 2.87
C PRO A 78 -0.45 -5.35 2.75
N LEU A 79 -1.35 -6.30 3.00
CA LEU A 79 -2.79 -6.06 3.00
C LEU A 79 -3.18 -4.98 4.01
N PHE A 80 -2.43 -4.89 5.11
CA PHE A 80 -2.60 -3.87 6.15
C PHE A 80 -1.23 -3.50 6.74
N PHE A 81 -1.12 -2.31 7.30
CA PHE A 81 0.08 -1.82 7.97
C PHE A 81 -0.29 -0.90 9.12
N TYR A 82 0.61 -0.76 10.07
CA TYR A 82 0.41 0.15 11.20
C TYR A 82 0.61 1.59 10.79
N PHE A 83 -0.21 2.46 11.36
CA PHE A 83 -0.04 3.90 11.27
C PHE A 83 1.35 4.29 11.81
N PRO A 84 2.06 5.23 11.18
CA PRO A 84 3.36 5.68 11.66
C PRO A 84 3.24 6.28 13.06
N GLY A 85 4.27 6.10 13.88
CA GLY A 85 4.30 6.60 15.24
C GLY A 85 3.91 8.08 15.32
N TYR A 86 2.87 8.38 16.08
CA TYR A 86 2.33 9.71 16.31
C TYR A 86 1.90 9.83 17.78
N VAL A 87 2.25 10.94 18.39
CA VAL A 87 1.82 11.22 19.78
C VAL A 87 0.42 11.82 19.71
N MET A 88 -0.56 11.08 20.21
CA MET A 88 -1.95 11.56 20.26
C MET A 88 -2.07 12.73 21.22
N PRO A 89 -2.60 13.89 20.81
CA PRO A 89 -2.81 15.03 21.67
C PRO A 89 -3.73 14.71 22.86
N THR A 90 -3.34 15.15 24.03
CA THR A 90 -4.14 15.02 25.27
C THR A 90 -4.25 16.34 26.01
N ASP A 91 -3.75 17.42 25.42
CA ASP A 91 -3.88 18.79 25.93
C ASP A 91 -4.89 19.56 25.08
N VAL A 92 -5.91 20.12 25.70
CA VAL A 92 -6.93 20.95 25.03
C VAL A 92 -6.38 22.28 24.48
N ALA A 93 -5.12 22.62 24.77
CA ALA A 93 -4.41 23.70 24.11
C ALA A 93 -3.77 23.30 22.77
N ALA A 94 -3.79 22.02 22.41
CA ALA A 94 -3.24 21.53 21.14
C ALA A 94 -4.05 22.08 19.94
N PRO A 95 -3.38 22.36 18.79
CA PRO A 95 -4.06 22.89 17.60
C PRO A 95 -5.07 21.92 16.99
N GLU A 96 -5.00 20.64 17.30
CA GLU A 96 -5.95 19.61 16.89
C GLU A 96 -7.26 19.62 17.69
N TYR A 97 -7.36 20.42 18.76
CA TYR A 97 -8.59 20.55 19.56
C TYR A 97 -9.44 21.70 19.06
N ASP A 98 -10.67 21.41 18.65
CA ASP A 98 -11.62 22.40 18.09
C ASP A 98 -12.48 23.13 19.15
N GLY A 99 -12.27 22.86 20.44
CA GLY A 99 -13.07 23.35 21.57
C GLY A 99 -14.08 22.34 22.09
N ASN A 100 -14.28 21.21 21.42
CA ASN A 100 -15.19 20.12 21.80
C ASN A 100 -14.52 18.74 21.73
N GLU A 101 -13.73 18.50 20.69
CA GLU A 101 -13.06 17.24 20.44
C GLU A 101 -11.72 17.43 19.71
N PHE A 102 -10.89 16.40 19.71
CA PHE A 102 -9.68 16.35 18.90
C PHE A 102 -10.02 15.84 17.51
N ILE A 103 -9.45 16.48 16.49
CA ILE A 103 -9.64 16.14 15.07
C ILE A 103 -8.26 15.88 14.48
N ILE A 104 -8.02 14.65 14.05
CA ILE A 104 -6.71 14.21 13.54
C ILE A 104 -6.88 13.69 12.11
N ASP A 105 -6.21 14.32 11.16
CA ASP A 105 -6.12 13.82 9.78
C ASP A 105 -4.99 12.77 9.68
N LEU A 106 -5.37 11.49 9.82
CA LEU A 106 -4.44 10.37 9.78
C LEU A 106 -3.79 10.20 8.41
N HIS A 107 -4.53 10.45 7.32
CA HIS A 107 -3.98 10.32 5.98
C HIS A 107 -2.92 11.40 5.69
N LYS A 108 -3.16 12.63 6.13
CA LYS A 108 -2.17 13.71 6.05
C LYS A 108 -0.89 13.36 6.80
N ILE A 109 -1.00 12.90 8.06
CA ILE A 109 0.16 12.50 8.87
C ILE A 109 0.91 11.33 8.21
N TYR A 110 0.20 10.32 7.70
CA TYR A 110 0.79 9.21 6.95
C TYR A 110 1.63 9.72 5.77
N ARG A 111 1.08 10.58 4.94
CA ARG A 111 1.80 11.16 3.80
C ARG A 111 3.03 11.95 4.24
N GLU A 112 2.91 12.79 5.25
CA GLU A 112 4.00 13.61 5.78
C GLU A 112 5.14 12.76 6.34
N ARG A 113 4.84 11.61 6.94
CA ARG A 113 5.84 10.69 7.51
C ARG A 113 6.55 9.84 6.46
N PHE A 114 5.85 9.44 5.39
CA PHE A 114 6.41 8.59 4.35
C PHE A 114 6.95 9.37 3.14
N VAL A 115 6.59 10.65 2.99
CA VAL A 115 7.13 11.54 1.96
C VAL A 115 7.81 12.73 2.64
N PRO A 116 9.08 12.59 3.06
CA PRO A 116 9.77 13.61 3.86
C PRO A 116 9.84 15.00 3.24
N SER A 117 9.74 15.11 1.90
CA SER A 117 9.71 16.39 1.19
C SER A 117 8.42 17.20 1.43
N LEU A 118 7.36 16.55 1.93
CA LEU A 118 6.09 17.23 2.29
C LEU A 118 6.10 17.73 3.74
N ALA A 119 7.02 17.23 4.55
CA ALA A 119 7.12 17.56 5.98
C ALA A 119 8.03 18.75 6.21
N ALA A 120 7.61 19.95 5.84
CA ALA A 120 8.41 21.18 6.07
C ALA A 120 8.66 21.50 7.56
N THR A 121 8.04 20.79 8.50
CA THR A 121 8.06 21.09 9.95
C THR A 121 8.32 19.88 10.85
N ILE A 122 8.46 18.69 10.32
CA ILE A 122 8.60 17.48 11.13
C ILE A 122 10.06 17.02 11.09
N VAL A 123 10.59 16.74 12.28
CA VAL A 123 11.88 16.11 12.64
C VAL A 123 12.64 15.48 11.46
N PRO A 124 13.95 15.70 11.35
CA PRO A 124 14.73 15.29 10.19
C PRO A 124 14.54 13.80 9.86
N ALA A 125 13.88 13.53 8.73
CA ALA A 125 13.87 12.22 8.15
C ALA A 125 15.14 12.01 7.35
N THR A 126 15.75 10.83 7.47
CA THR A 126 16.96 10.47 6.74
C THR A 126 16.67 9.28 5.83
N ALA A 127 17.06 9.41 4.58
CA ALA A 127 17.00 8.31 3.61
C ALA A 127 18.42 7.99 3.12
N SER A 128 18.65 6.74 2.67
CA SER A 128 19.90 6.40 2.01
C SER A 128 20.02 7.16 0.67
N PRO A 129 21.24 7.50 0.21
CA PRO A 129 21.41 8.31 -1.02
C PRO A 129 20.77 7.73 -2.28
N SER A 130 20.58 6.41 -2.31
CA SER A 130 19.93 5.71 -3.43
C SER A 130 18.41 5.64 -3.32
N SER A 131 17.82 6.12 -2.23
CA SER A 131 16.37 6.09 -1.98
C SER A 131 15.73 7.39 -2.44
N THR A 132 14.69 7.31 -3.26
CA THR A 132 14.01 8.49 -3.81
C THR A 132 12.80 8.90 -2.99
N ALA A 133 11.88 7.98 -2.73
CA ALA A 133 10.68 8.20 -1.92
C ALA A 133 10.08 6.86 -1.51
N LEU A 134 9.35 6.85 -0.40
CA LEU A 134 8.45 5.76 -0.08
C LEU A 134 7.13 5.96 -0.83
N PRO A 135 6.55 4.90 -1.42
CA PRO A 135 5.23 5.01 -2.02
C PRO A 135 4.17 5.24 -0.93
N VAL A 136 3.18 6.06 -1.23
CA VAL A 136 2.01 6.30 -0.38
C VAL A 136 0.74 6.06 -1.17
N GLU A 137 -0.26 5.47 -0.53
CA GLU A 137 -1.58 5.24 -1.11
C GLU A 137 -2.47 6.48 -0.93
N GLN A 138 -3.49 6.62 -1.79
CA GLN A 138 -4.50 7.65 -1.64
C GLN A 138 -5.49 7.28 -0.52
N ALA A 139 -6.15 8.27 0.08
CA ALA A 139 -7.13 8.00 1.14
C ALA A 139 -8.27 7.07 0.68
N ALA A 140 -8.70 7.21 -0.58
CA ALA A 140 -9.75 6.39 -1.17
C ALA A 140 -9.37 4.91 -1.37
N ASP A 141 -8.07 4.59 -1.34
CA ASP A 141 -7.55 3.22 -1.48
C ASP A 141 -7.26 2.58 -0.11
N LEU A 142 -7.61 3.28 0.98
CA LEU A 142 -7.33 2.87 2.35
C LEU A 142 -8.61 2.78 3.18
N GLY A 143 -8.68 1.72 4.01
CA GLY A 143 -9.60 1.63 5.13
C GLY A 143 -8.85 1.90 6.43
N PHE A 144 -9.45 2.62 7.35
CA PHE A 144 -8.84 3.07 8.59
C PHE A 144 -9.45 2.36 9.79
N PHE A 145 -8.62 1.88 10.72
CA PHE A 145 -9.07 1.12 11.88
C PHE A 145 -8.37 1.59 13.14
N VAL A 146 -9.14 1.81 14.19
CA VAL A 146 -8.64 1.93 15.56
C VAL A 146 -8.85 0.58 16.23
N THR A 147 -7.77 -0.15 16.48
CA THR A 147 -7.83 -1.51 17.04
C THR A 147 -7.67 -1.54 18.55
N TYR A 148 -7.17 -0.46 19.13
CA TYR A 148 -7.07 -0.24 20.57
C TYR A 148 -6.97 1.25 20.90
N TYR A 149 -7.52 1.65 22.01
CA TYR A 149 -7.24 2.92 22.69
C TYR A 149 -7.45 2.79 24.20
N ASP A 150 -6.78 3.62 24.98
CA ASP A 150 -6.95 3.68 26.42
C ASP A 150 -8.30 4.37 26.77
N ASN A 151 -9.31 3.58 27.05
CA ASN A 151 -10.65 4.07 27.34
C ASN A 151 -10.80 4.73 28.73
N THR A 152 -9.76 4.72 29.53
CA THR A 152 -9.72 5.47 30.80
C THR A 152 -9.35 6.94 30.59
N VAL A 153 -8.73 7.26 29.46
CA VAL A 153 -8.27 8.61 29.07
C VAL A 153 -9.04 9.15 27.87
N ILE A 154 -9.33 8.30 26.89
CA ILE A 154 -9.94 8.66 25.61
C ILE A 154 -11.33 8.03 25.51
N LYS A 155 -12.29 8.77 24.98
CA LYS A 155 -13.67 8.32 24.71
C LYS A 155 -14.21 8.88 23.41
N ASP A 156 -15.38 8.42 22.99
CA ASP A 156 -16.12 8.92 21.82
C ASP A 156 -15.27 8.86 20.54
N VAL A 157 -14.50 7.77 20.37
CA VAL A 157 -13.58 7.59 19.22
C VAL A 157 -14.39 7.26 17.99
N ALA A 158 -14.25 8.07 16.92
CA ALA A 158 -14.82 7.83 15.61
C ALA A 158 -13.77 8.07 14.52
N ILE A 159 -13.95 7.41 13.38
CA ILE A 159 -13.10 7.58 12.21
C ILE A 159 -13.94 7.48 10.95
N ASP A 160 -13.68 8.33 9.97
CA ASP A 160 -14.40 8.33 8.71
C ASP A 160 -13.59 7.68 7.57
N ASP A 161 -14.22 7.52 6.39
CA ASP A 161 -13.62 6.91 5.21
C ASP A 161 -12.49 7.76 4.58
N THR A 162 -12.33 9.01 5.00
CA THR A 162 -11.23 9.88 4.57
C THR A 162 -10.01 9.83 5.49
N GLY A 163 -10.13 9.14 6.63
CA GLY A 163 -9.10 9.03 7.64
C GLY A 163 -9.09 10.16 8.66
N ILE A 164 -10.20 10.87 8.82
CA ILE A 164 -10.36 11.84 9.91
C ILE A 164 -10.80 11.08 11.16
N LEU A 165 -9.92 11.08 12.15
CA LEU A 165 -10.14 10.51 13.47
C LEU A 165 -10.59 11.61 14.42
N THR A 166 -11.68 11.37 15.16
CA THR A 166 -12.12 12.24 16.24
C THR A 166 -12.19 11.49 17.56
N TYR A 167 -11.93 12.18 18.65
CA TYR A 167 -12.07 11.66 20.00
C TYR A 167 -12.16 12.76 21.06
N LYS A 168 -12.62 12.39 22.27
CA LYS A 168 -12.69 13.26 23.44
C LYS A 168 -11.86 12.70 24.60
N LEU A 169 -11.48 13.55 25.52
CA LEU A 169 -10.88 13.13 26.79
C LEU A 169 -11.98 12.75 27.79
N VAL A 170 -11.70 11.74 28.61
CA VAL A 170 -12.57 11.38 29.74
C VAL A 170 -12.53 12.47 30.81
N ASN A 171 -11.33 12.99 31.09
CA ASN A 171 -11.10 14.08 32.03
C ASN A 171 -10.22 15.16 31.40
N VAL A 172 -10.43 16.41 31.83
CA VAL A 172 -9.57 17.54 31.47
C VAL A 172 -9.10 18.22 32.77
N PRO A 173 -7.79 18.29 33.05
CA PRO A 173 -6.69 17.72 32.24
C PRO A 173 -6.70 16.19 32.22
N ALA A 174 -6.15 15.62 31.15
CA ALA A 174 -6.01 14.17 31.02
C ALA A 174 -4.96 13.63 31.99
N ILE A 175 -5.24 12.46 32.58
CA ILE A 175 -4.27 11.71 33.40
C ILE A 175 -3.68 10.61 32.53
N VAL A 176 -2.55 10.90 31.88
CA VAL A 176 -1.85 9.97 31.00
C VAL A 176 -0.91 9.06 31.76
N THR A 177 -0.77 7.83 31.29
CA THR A 177 0.15 6.81 31.81
C THR A 177 0.95 6.19 30.66
N ASP A 178 1.86 5.28 30.96
CA ASP A 178 2.57 4.45 29.96
C ASP A 178 1.65 3.56 29.13
N LYS A 179 0.40 3.39 29.54
CA LYS A 179 -0.65 2.61 28.83
C LYS A 179 -1.53 3.49 27.95
N THR A 180 -1.35 4.83 28.00
CA THR A 180 -2.15 5.77 27.23
C THR A 180 -1.61 5.86 25.81
N TYR A 181 -2.11 4.98 24.94
CA TYR A 181 -1.80 5.00 23.51
C TYR A 181 -3.03 4.58 22.68
N MET A 182 -2.94 4.80 21.39
CA MET A 182 -3.92 4.34 20.41
C MET A 182 -3.21 3.49 19.35
N ASN A 183 -3.80 2.35 19.01
CA ASN A 183 -3.29 1.50 17.95
C ASN A 183 -4.15 1.64 16.69
N ILE A 184 -3.54 2.14 15.63
CA ILE A 184 -4.20 2.47 14.38
C ILE A 184 -3.59 1.63 13.26
N VAL A 185 -4.46 1.06 12.42
CA VAL A 185 -4.08 0.19 11.31
C VAL A 185 -4.77 0.68 10.05
N PHE A 186 -4.02 0.74 8.96
CA PHE A 186 -4.53 1.01 7.62
C PHE A 186 -4.60 -0.29 6.83
N LYS A 187 -5.71 -0.51 6.15
CA LYS A 187 -5.93 -1.64 5.26
C LYS A 187 -6.05 -1.13 3.83
N ARG A 188 -5.40 -1.79 2.87
CA ARG A 188 -5.66 -1.56 1.44
C ARG A 188 -7.02 -2.11 1.06
N LEU A 189 -7.80 -1.32 0.32
CA LEU A 189 -9.12 -1.68 -0.19
C LEU A 189 -9.02 -2.38 -1.55
#